data_2dcc66af47e2fe8445717587a5a7a12b
#
_entry.id   2dcc66af47e2fe8445717587a5a7a12b
#
_cell.length_a   1.000
_cell.length_b   1.000
_cell.length_c   1.000
_cell.angle_alpha   90.00
_cell.angle_beta   90.00
_cell.angle_gamma   90.00
#
_symmetry.space_group_name_H-M   'P 1'
#
loop_
_entity.id
_entity.type
_entity.pdbx_description
1 polymer ?
#
loop_
_entity_poly.entity_id
_entity_poly.type
_entity_poly.pdbx_seq_one_letter_code
_entity_poly.pdbx_strand_id
1 'polypeptide(L)'
;MKNSEIVAMLLAGGKGTRLESLTKKLAKPAVFFGGKYRIIDFPLSNCANSGISVVGVLTQYESVALNNYIGNGSKWGIDGNKSLTSILAPRQTEEGANWYRGTADAIYRNLDFLDSINPKYVLILSGDHIYKMDYAKMLDFHKSKNCLLYTSPSP
;
A
#
# COMPACT_ATOMS: atom_id res chain seq x y z
N MET A 1 -8.19 -4.44 19.44
CA MET A 1 -8.17 -3.68 18.17
C MET A 1 -7.10 -2.61 18.25
N LYS A 2 -6.27 -2.48 17.23
CA LYS A 2 -5.18 -1.48 17.22
C LYS A 2 -5.78 -0.13 16.80
N ASN A 3 -5.84 0.81 17.73
CA ASN A 3 -6.30 2.17 17.43
C ASN A 3 -5.11 2.93 16.82
N SER A 4 -4.99 2.96 15.51
CA SER A 4 -3.98 3.75 14.79
C SER A 4 -4.62 5.03 14.28
N GLU A 5 -3.99 6.18 14.52
CA GLU A 5 -4.53 7.45 14.02
C GLU A 5 -4.56 7.49 12.48
N ILE A 6 -3.57 6.87 11.84
CA ILE A 6 -3.42 6.81 10.37
C ILE A 6 -3.15 5.39 9.90
N VAL A 7 -3.76 5.01 8.79
CA VAL A 7 -3.51 3.76 8.07
C VAL A 7 -3.06 4.08 6.64
N ALA A 8 -2.03 3.39 6.16
CA ALA A 8 -1.65 3.47 4.76
C ALA A 8 -2.33 2.35 3.94
N MET A 9 -2.91 2.72 2.81
CA MET A 9 -3.44 1.81 1.79
C MET A 9 -2.55 1.91 0.55
N LEU A 10 -1.72 0.88 0.33
CA LEU A 10 -0.70 0.87 -0.72
C LEU A 10 -1.20 0.10 -1.94
N LEU A 11 -1.43 0.79 -3.04
CA LEU A 11 -1.94 0.24 -4.29
C LEU A 11 -0.82 -0.45 -5.08
N ALA A 12 -0.76 -1.77 -5.01
CA ALA A 12 0.30 -2.61 -5.58
C ALA A 12 -0.20 -3.59 -6.65
N GLY A 13 -1.37 -3.33 -7.25
CA GLY A 13 -2.08 -4.28 -8.13
C GLY A 13 -1.90 -4.07 -9.64
N GLY A 14 -1.07 -3.13 -10.09
CA GLY A 14 -0.93 -2.80 -11.51
C GLY A 14 -0.22 -3.89 -12.33
N LYS A 15 -0.70 -4.18 -13.55
CA LYS A 15 -0.07 -5.13 -14.49
C LYS A 15 1.33 -4.73 -14.94
N GLY A 16 1.66 -3.42 -14.91
CA GLY A 16 2.97 -2.92 -15.32
C GLY A 16 3.30 -3.14 -16.80
N THR A 17 2.31 -3.14 -17.67
CA THR A 17 2.45 -3.46 -19.12
C THR A 17 3.52 -2.64 -19.83
N ARG A 18 3.82 -1.43 -19.34
CA ARG A 18 4.87 -0.56 -19.90
C ARG A 18 6.30 -1.08 -19.69
N LEU A 19 6.50 -1.98 -18.73
CA LEU A 19 7.81 -2.58 -18.41
C LEU A 19 8.00 -3.94 -19.10
N GLU A 20 7.06 -4.35 -19.97
CA GLU A 20 7.09 -5.52 -20.83
C GLU A 20 7.84 -6.74 -20.28
N SER A 21 9.13 -6.89 -20.63
CA SER A 21 9.95 -8.06 -20.25
C SER A 21 10.15 -8.21 -18.73
N LEU A 22 10.15 -7.11 -17.97
CA LEU A 22 10.37 -7.13 -16.53
C LEU A 22 9.13 -7.55 -15.74
N THR A 23 7.93 -7.37 -16.33
CA THR A 23 6.65 -7.63 -15.64
C THR A 23 5.90 -8.84 -16.17
N LYS A 24 6.48 -9.63 -17.09
CA LYS A 24 5.85 -10.86 -17.62
C LYS A 24 5.49 -11.88 -16.53
N LYS A 25 6.29 -11.95 -15.45
CA LYS A 25 6.13 -12.94 -14.35
C LYS A 25 6.18 -12.30 -12.97
N LEU A 26 6.19 -10.97 -12.89
CA LEU A 26 6.29 -10.23 -11.64
C LEU A 26 5.36 -9.03 -11.66
N ALA A 27 4.64 -8.80 -10.57
CA ALA A 27 3.95 -7.52 -10.37
C ALA A 27 4.97 -6.38 -10.40
N LYS A 28 4.60 -5.22 -10.98
CA LYS A 28 5.51 -4.05 -11.10
C LYS A 28 6.18 -3.68 -9.77
N PRO A 29 5.48 -3.64 -8.62
CA PRO A 29 6.10 -3.34 -7.33
C PRO A 29 7.16 -4.36 -6.88
N ALA A 30 7.12 -5.60 -7.42
CA ALA A 30 8.09 -6.65 -7.12
C ALA A 30 9.36 -6.59 -7.97
N VAL A 31 9.42 -5.74 -8.98
CA VAL A 31 10.59 -5.59 -9.86
C VAL A 31 11.78 -5.06 -9.06
N PHE A 32 12.97 -5.61 -9.34
CA PHE A 32 14.21 -5.18 -8.71
C PHE A 32 14.62 -3.78 -9.17
N PHE A 33 15.15 -3.01 -8.23
CA PHE A 33 15.72 -1.70 -8.44
C PHE A 33 17.07 -1.57 -7.73
N GLY A 34 18.08 -1.10 -8.45
CA GLY A 34 19.45 -0.95 -7.91
C GLY A 34 20.09 -2.26 -7.45
N GLY A 35 19.68 -3.40 -8.01
CA GLY A 35 20.26 -4.72 -7.76
C GLY A 35 19.90 -5.35 -6.39
N LYS A 36 19.47 -4.57 -5.41
CA LYS A 36 19.22 -5.03 -4.03
C LYS A 36 17.77 -4.87 -3.60
N TYR A 37 17.13 -3.78 -3.99
CA TYR A 37 15.79 -3.42 -3.54
C TYR A 37 14.73 -3.79 -4.57
N ARG A 38 13.48 -3.81 -4.15
CA ARG A 38 12.31 -3.83 -5.04
C ARG A 38 11.61 -2.48 -5.00
N ILE A 39 10.83 -2.17 -6.01
CA ILE A 39 10.10 -0.89 -6.08
C ILE A 39 9.24 -0.68 -4.82
N ILE A 40 8.60 -1.74 -4.33
CA ILE A 40 7.74 -1.70 -3.12
C ILE A 40 8.50 -1.30 -1.84
N ASP A 41 9.82 -1.48 -1.79
CA ASP A 41 10.61 -1.15 -0.61
C ASP A 41 10.57 0.35 -0.28
N PHE A 42 10.48 1.20 -1.29
CA PHE A 42 10.48 2.65 -1.11
C PHE A 42 9.24 3.15 -0.37
N PRO A 43 7.99 2.88 -0.83
CA PRO A 43 6.82 3.33 -0.10
C PRO A 43 6.68 2.65 1.27
N LEU A 44 7.06 1.38 1.44
CA LEU A 44 7.04 0.71 2.74
C LEU A 44 8.06 1.31 3.71
N SER A 45 9.29 1.61 3.24
CA SER A 45 10.29 2.32 4.04
C SER A 45 9.84 3.73 4.41
N ASN A 46 9.19 4.45 3.49
CA ASN A 46 8.63 5.76 3.78
C ASN A 46 7.54 5.69 4.87
N CYS A 47 6.65 4.68 4.81
CA CYS A 47 5.65 4.44 5.86
C CYS A 47 6.33 4.21 7.21
N ALA A 48 7.28 3.28 7.29
CA ALA A 48 8.00 2.95 8.50
C ALA A 48 8.72 4.17 9.10
N ASN A 49 9.47 4.92 8.27
CA ASN A 49 10.20 6.11 8.67
C ASN A 49 9.29 7.28 9.06
N SER A 50 8.05 7.29 8.62
CA SER A 50 7.03 8.29 8.98
C SER A 50 6.19 7.87 10.20
N GLY A 51 6.54 6.77 10.87
CA GLY A 51 5.81 6.27 12.03
C GLY A 51 4.44 5.64 11.71
N ILE A 52 4.18 5.32 10.44
CA ILE A 52 2.94 4.63 10.04
C ILE A 52 3.12 3.14 10.27
N SER A 53 2.43 2.63 11.28
CA SER A 53 2.57 1.24 11.75
C SER A 53 1.55 0.28 11.18
N VAL A 54 0.50 0.77 10.53
CA VAL A 54 -0.55 -0.05 9.93
C VAL A 54 -0.62 0.19 8.44
N VAL A 55 -0.35 -0.86 7.66
CA VAL A 55 -0.29 -0.79 6.19
C VAL A 55 -1.09 -1.93 5.58
N GLY A 56 -2.09 -1.59 4.77
CA GLY A 56 -2.78 -2.51 3.88
C GLY A 56 -2.17 -2.46 2.48
N VAL A 57 -1.67 -3.58 1.97
CA VAL A 57 -1.09 -3.66 0.63
C VAL A 57 -2.09 -4.34 -0.31
N LEU A 58 -2.65 -3.58 -1.23
CA LEU A 58 -3.64 -4.06 -2.19
C LEU A 58 -2.94 -4.66 -3.40
N THR A 59 -2.95 -5.99 -3.48
CA THR A 59 -2.29 -6.74 -4.55
C THR A 59 -3.32 -7.34 -5.51
N GLN A 60 -2.94 -7.58 -6.76
CA GLN A 60 -3.87 -8.16 -7.75
C GLN A 60 -3.15 -9.11 -8.73
N TYR A 61 -2.36 -8.59 -9.67
CA TYR A 61 -1.70 -9.40 -10.70
C TYR A 61 -0.35 -9.92 -10.22
N GLU A 62 -0.01 -11.18 -10.60
CA GLU A 62 1.29 -11.83 -10.33
C GLU A 62 1.77 -11.58 -8.88
N SER A 63 0.82 -11.69 -7.94
CA SER A 63 1.01 -11.22 -6.57
C SER A 63 1.77 -12.20 -5.68
N VAL A 64 1.92 -13.48 -6.04
CA VAL A 64 2.52 -14.50 -5.17
C VAL A 64 3.94 -14.12 -4.75
N ALA A 65 4.80 -13.75 -5.69
CA ALA A 65 6.17 -13.35 -5.40
C ALA A 65 6.22 -12.05 -4.57
N LEU A 66 5.32 -11.10 -4.85
CA LEU A 66 5.18 -9.87 -4.10
C LEU A 66 4.71 -10.13 -2.66
N ASN A 67 3.67 -10.94 -2.50
CA ASN A 67 3.09 -11.29 -1.20
C ASN A 67 4.12 -11.99 -0.31
N ASN A 68 4.85 -12.96 -0.86
CA ASN A 68 5.93 -13.65 -0.14
C ASN A 68 7.07 -12.70 0.25
N TYR A 69 7.38 -11.72 -0.61
CA TYR A 69 8.42 -10.74 -0.34
C TYR A 69 8.02 -9.77 0.77
N ILE A 70 6.78 -9.31 0.79
CA ILE A 70 6.23 -8.41 1.82
C ILE A 70 6.12 -9.16 3.15
N GLY A 71 5.58 -10.38 3.13
CA GLY A 71 5.36 -11.17 4.33
C GLY A 71 4.53 -10.41 5.38
N ASN A 72 5.03 -10.38 6.60
CA ASN A 72 4.42 -9.65 7.72
C ASN A 72 4.96 -8.22 7.92
N GLY A 73 5.83 -7.74 7.02
CA GLY A 73 6.40 -6.39 7.11
C GLY A 73 7.67 -6.27 7.96
N SER A 74 8.23 -7.40 8.44
CA SER A 74 9.42 -7.41 9.33
C SER A 74 10.64 -6.71 8.72
N LYS A 75 10.83 -6.80 7.41
CA LYS A 75 11.92 -6.14 6.69
C LYS A 75 11.95 -4.62 6.89
N TRP A 76 10.83 -4.02 7.18
CA TRP A 76 10.68 -2.57 7.39
C TRP A 76 10.33 -2.23 8.84
N GLY A 77 10.32 -3.22 9.75
CA GLY A 77 9.95 -3.02 11.15
C GLY A 77 8.46 -2.71 11.36
N ILE A 78 7.59 -3.12 10.45
CA ILE A 78 6.14 -2.92 10.53
C ILE A 78 5.45 -4.25 10.91
N ASP A 79 6.00 -4.96 11.89
CA ASP A 79 5.51 -6.27 12.36
C ASP A 79 5.40 -6.40 13.88
N GLY A 80 5.67 -5.34 14.62
CA GLY A 80 5.63 -5.33 16.09
C GLY A 80 4.22 -5.42 16.67
N ASN A 81 4.11 -5.50 18.00
CA ASN A 81 2.82 -5.59 18.72
C ASN A 81 1.83 -4.47 18.42
N LYS A 82 2.33 -3.30 17.99
CA LYS A 82 1.53 -2.13 17.59
C LYS A 82 1.50 -1.91 16.07
N SER A 83 2.10 -2.80 15.30
CA SER A 83 2.20 -2.70 13.85
C SER A 83 1.41 -3.82 13.16
N LEU A 84 0.93 -3.57 11.96
CA LEU A 84 0.18 -4.52 11.15
C LEU A 84 0.46 -4.29 9.67
N THR A 85 1.03 -5.27 9.01
CA THR A 85 1.09 -5.31 7.54
C THR A 85 0.12 -6.39 7.05
N SER A 86 -0.87 -5.99 6.28
CA SER A 86 -1.89 -6.89 5.73
C SER A 86 -1.87 -6.86 4.21
N ILE A 87 -1.85 -8.05 3.60
CA ILE A 87 -2.02 -8.18 2.16
C ILE A 87 -3.51 -8.29 1.87
N LEU A 88 -4.01 -7.38 1.04
CA LEU A 88 -5.41 -7.25 0.65
C LEU A 88 -5.53 -7.63 -0.82
N ALA A 89 -5.81 -8.90 -1.07
CA ALA A 89 -6.05 -9.42 -2.41
C ALA A 89 -7.55 -9.34 -2.77
N PRO A 90 -7.91 -9.32 -4.08
CA PRO A 90 -9.30 -9.44 -4.50
C PRO A 90 -9.94 -10.69 -3.90
N ARG A 91 -11.16 -10.55 -3.38
CA ARG A 91 -11.89 -11.68 -2.80
C ARG A 91 -12.74 -12.35 -3.87
N GLN A 92 -12.84 -13.66 -3.78
CA GLN A 92 -13.83 -14.42 -4.53
C GLN A 92 -15.19 -14.24 -3.86
N THR A 93 -16.19 -13.82 -4.64
CA THR A 93 -17.59 -13.76 -4.21
C THR A 93 -18.37 -14.87 -4.88
N GLU A 94 -19.61 -15.11 -4.45
CA GLU A 94 -20.51 -16.10 -5.09
C GLU A 94 -20.73 -15.82 -6.58
N GLU A 95 -20.56 -14.57 -7.02
CA GLU A 95 -20.65 -14.13 -8.42
C GLU A 95 -19.37 -14.37 -9.24
N GLY A 96 -18.30 -14.93 -8.63
CA GLY A 96 -17.03 -15.23 -9.28
C GLY A 96 -15.82 -14.42 -8.77
N ALA A 97 -14.67 -14.60 -9.42
CA ALA A 97 -13.45 -13.87 -9.09
C ALA A 97 -13.55 -12.42 -9.60
N ASN A 98 -13.82 -11.50 -8.69
CA ASN A 98 -13.97 -10.09 -9.01
C ASN A 98 -12.66 -9.32 -8.81
N TRP A 99 -11.91 -9.13 -9.89
CA TRP A 99 -10.76 -8.23 -9.91
C TRP A 99 -11.17 -6.79 -9.56
N TYR A 100 -10.24 -6.04 -8.95
CA TYR A 100 -10.46 -4.60 -8.73
C TYR A 100 -10.63 -3.88 -10.07
N ARG A 101 -11.71 -3.13 -10.22
CA ARG A 101 -12.04 -2.38 -11.44
C ARG A 101 -11.23 -1.09 -11.57
N GLY A 102 -10.47 -0.73 -10.54
CA GLY A 102 -9.63 0.46 -10.48
C GLY A 102 -9.17 0.74 -9.05
N THR A 103 -8.44 1.83 -8.86
CA THR A 103 -7.85 2.20 -7.57
C THR A 103 -8.91 2.50 -6.51
N ALA A 104 -9.96 3.21 -6.86
CA ALA A 104 -11.06 3.52 -5.94
C ALA A 104 -11.85 2.26 -5.55
N ASP A 105 -12.13 1.36 -6.50
CA ASP A 105 -12.80 0.08 -6.24
C ASP A 105 -11.96 -0.80 -5.32
N ALA A 106 -10.63 -0.78 -5.47
CA ALA A 106 -9.72 -1.52 -4.59
C ALA A 106 -9.84 -1.05 -3.13
N ILE A 107 -9.90 0.25 -2.89
CA ILE A 107 -10.11 0.80 -1.54
C ILE A 107 -11.51 0.44 -1.03
N TYR A 108 -12.55 0.66 -1.84
CA TYR A 108 -13.94 0.40 -1.48
C TYR A 108 -14.18 -1.05 -1.03
N ARG A 109 -13.63 -2.02 -1.76
CA ARG A 109 -13.78 -3.45 -1.43
C ARG A 109 -13.01 -3.89 -0.18
N ASN A 110 -12.21 -3.03 0.40
CA ASN A 110 -11.44 -3.28 1.62
C ASN A 110 -11.79 -2.31 2.75
N LEU A 111 -13.00 -1.72 2.73
CA LEU A 111 -13.48 -0.86 3.81
C LEU A 111 -13.57 -1.62 5.15
N ASP A 112 -13.90 -2.90 5.13
CA ASP A 112 -13.92 -3.75 6.32
C ASP A 112 -12.55 -3.83 7.03
N PHE A 113 -11.45 -3.77 6.29
CA PHE A 113 -10.12 -3.63 6.87
C PHE A 113 -9.96 -2.29 7.61
N LEU A 114 -10.40 -1.19 7.00
CA LEU A 114 -10.36 0.14 7.63
C LEU A 114 -11.31 0.19 8.85
N ASP A 115 -12.51 -0.32 8.73
CA ASP A 115 -13.50 -0.35 9.81
C ASP A 115 -12.98 -1.15 11.02
N SER A 116 -12.25 -2.23 10.79
CA SER A 116 -11.65 -3.04 11.86
C SER A 116 -10.59 -2.28 12.68
N ILE A 117 -9.98 -1.25 12.11
CA ILE A 117 -8.92 -0.43 12.73
C ILE A 117 -9.49 0.90 13.22
N ASN A 118 -10.51 1.42 12.52
CA ASN A 118 -11.17 2.71 12.77
C ASN A 118 -10.18 3.89 12.84
N PRO A 119 -9.37 4.12 11.78
CA PRO A 119 -8.40 5.21 11.74
C PRO A 119 -9.09 6.57 11.55
N LYS A 120 -8.46 7.65 12.01
CA LYS A 120 -8.93 9.01 11.71
C LYS A 120 -8.55 9.45 10.29
N TYR A 121 -7.43 8.94 9.79
CA TYR A 121 -6.88 9.31 8.49
C TYR A 121 -6.50 8.07 7.69
N VAL A 122 -6.72 8.13 6.40
CA VAL A 122 -6.29 7.09 5.44
C VAL A 122 -5.33 7.72 4.45
N LEU A 123 -4.11 7.19 4.38
CA LEU A 123 -3.10 7.57 3.41
C LEU A 123 -3.12 6.59 2.24
N ILE A 124 -3.46 7.07 1.05
CA ILE A 124 -3.50 6.25 -0.16
C ILE A 124 -2.22 6.50 -0.96
N LEU A 125 -1.47 5.43 -1.23
CA LEU A 125 -0.17 5.47 -1.88
C LEU A 125 -0.13 4.58 -3.11
N SER A 126 0.66 4.99 -4.12
CA SER A 126 1.05 4.12 -5.23
C SER A 126 2.22 3.24 -4.82
N GLY A 127 2.13 1.93 -5.10
CA GLY A 127 3.17 0.94 -4.81
C GLY A 127 4.28 0.87 -5.86
N ASP A 128 4.23 1.71 -6.88
CA ASP A 128 5.14 1.70 -8.02
C ASP A 128 5.99 2.97 -8.17
N HIS A 129 6.05 3.79 -7.13
CA HIS A 129 6.83 5.02 -7.07
C HIS A 129 8.12 4.85 -6.27
N ILE A 130 9.22 5.32 -6.85
CA ILE A 130 10.54 5.35 -6.20
C ILE A 130 10.83 6.79 -5.80
N TYR A 131 10.62 7.12 -4.51
CA TYR A 131 10.86 8.44 -3.95
C TYR A 131 11.09 8.36 -2.45
N LYS A 132 11.61 9.42 -1.85
CA LYS A 132 11.77 9.58 -0.41
C LYS A 132 10.82 10.68 0.06
N MET A 133 9.92 10.35 0.97
CA MET A 133 8.93 11.28 1.50
C MET A 133 8.64 10.97 2.98
N ASP A 134 8.46 12.03 3.75
CA ASP A 134 7.99 11.99 5.13
C ASP A 134 6.47 12.23 5.13
N TYR A 135 5.71 11.16 5.31
CA TYR A 135 4.25 11.24 5.33
C TYR A 135 3.69 11.88 6.61
N ALA A 136 4.48 11.96 7.70
CA ALA A 136 4.05 12.68 8.89
C ALA A 136 3.87 14.17 8.59
N LYS A 137 4.80 14.76 7.83
CA LYS A 137 4.66 16.17 7.38
C LYS A 137 3.44 16.38 6.48
N MET A 138 3.14 15.43 5.62
CA MET A 138 1.94 15.46 4.78
C MET A 138 0.66 15.44 5.64
N LEU A 139 0.62 14.58 6.65
CA LEU A 139 -0.49 14.50 7.60
C LEU A 139 -0.65 15.80 8.41
N ASP A 140 0.45 16.37 8.91
CA ASP A 140 0.43 17.63 9.65
C ASP A 140 -0.09 18.77 8.79
N PHE A 141 0.33 18.82 7.52
CA PHE A 141 -0.19 19.80 6.56
C PHE A 141 -1.69 19.60 6.31
N HIS A 142 -2.14 18.36 6.11
CA HIS A 142 -3.57 18.03 5.97
C HIS A 142 -4.38 18.54 7.16
N LYS A 143 -3.92 18.25 8.39
CA LYS A 143 -4.56 18.72 9.62
C LYS A 143 -4.62 20.25 9.69
N SER A 144 -3.53 20.94 9.30
CA SER A 144 -3.46 22.41 9.34
C SER A 144 -4.43 23.08 8.38
N LYS A 145 -4.78 22.43 7.28
CA LYS A 145 -5.71 22.94 6.27
C LYS A 145 -7.18 22.62 6.59
N ASN A 146 -7.42 21.76 7.56
CA ASN A 146 -8.76 21.29 7.94
C ASN A 146 -9.61 20.86 6.72
N CYS A 147 -8.97 20.17 5.78
CA CYS A 147 -9.59 19.69 4.53
C CYS A 147 -10.01 18.23 4.68
N LEU A 148 -11.12 17.86 4.01
CA LEU A 148 -11.55 16.47 3.95
C LEU A 148 -10.58 15.59 3.14
N LEU A 149 -10.06 16.12 2.03
CA LEU A 149 -9.12 15.46 1.15
C LEU A 149 -7.94 16.39 0.83
N TYR A 150 -6.72 15.87 0.94
CA TYR A 150 -5.50 16.51 0.47
C TYR A 150 -4.77 15.57 -0.47
N THR A 151 -4.43 16.04 -1.65
CA THR A 151 -3.64 15.31 -2.64
C THR A 151 -2.34 16.03 -2.91
N SER A 152 -1.24 15.27 -3.02
CA SER A 152 0.00 15.81 -3.58
C SER A 152 -0.21 16.08 -5.09
N PRO A 153 0.33 17.18 -5.63
CA PRO A 153 0.31 17.38 -7.08
C PRO A 153 0.89 16.17 -7.79
N SER A 154 0.22 15.72 -8.85
CA SER A 154 0.79 14.71 -9.72
C SER A 154 1.97 15.30 -10.48
N PRO A 155 3.09 14.59 -10.62
CA PRO A 155 4.22 15.04 -11.43
C PRO A 155 3.84 15.16 -12.91
#